data_ca126155dce2bc2a7da857da69151d12
#
_entry.id   ca126155dce2bc2a7da857da69151d12
#
_cell.length_a   1.000
_cell.length_b   1.000
_cell.length_c   1.000
_cell.angle_alpha   90.00
_cell.angle_beta   90.00
_cell.angle_gamma   90.00
#
_symmetry.space_group_name_H-M   'P 1'
#
loop_
_entity.id
_entity.type
_entity.pdbx_description
1 polymer ?
#
loop_
_entity_poly.entity_id
_entity_poly.type
_entity_poly.pdbx_seq_one_letter_code
_entity_poly.pdbx_strand_id
1 'polypeptide(L)'
;MAADKIDTIVSLSKRRGFVYPCSEIYGGQKAAWDYGPLGVELKENLKRQWWRYMVTSREDVVGLDSSVILAPEVWVASGHVATFSDPLTECTSCHKRYRADHLEEAYEEKHGKPPVNGLADLNCPNCGNKGTFTEPKQFSGLLSTHLGPTQDSGSVAYLRPETAQGIFTNFGQVQQTSRKKPPFGIAQMGKSFRNEITPGNFIFRTREFEQMEMEFFVKPGEDEEWQEYWMQQRWNWYTGLGMREENMRWFEHPQEKLSHYSKRTADIEYRFRFGGGEWGELEGVANRTDYDLTAHSKASGTDLSYFDQEKSERYTPYVIEPAAGVGRAMLAFLLDAYSEDEAPNAKGVMEKRAVMRLDPRLAPVKVAVLPLSRNPQLSPKAKGLATDLRQNWNIEFDDAGAIGRRYRRQDEIGTPFCVTVDFDTLDDNAVTVRERDTMKQERVSLDQIQSYLGSRLLGC
;
A
#
# COMPACT_ATOMS: atom_id res chain seq x y z
N MET A 1 9.18 -12.68 20.03
CA MET A 1 8.78 -13.42 18.81
C MET A 1 8.05 -12.54 17.77
N ALA A 2 7.31 -11.51 18.12
CA ALA A 2 6.58 -10.69 17.13
C ALA A 2 7.39 -9.49 16.62
N ALA A 3 8.18 -8.84 17.46
CA ALA A 3 9.13 -7.80 17.03
C ALA A 3 10.18 -8.35 16.05
N ASP A 4 10.54 -9.61 16.21
CA ASP A 4 11.48 -10.31 15.33
C ASP A 4 10.99 -10.45 13.89
N LYS A 5 9.67 -10.44 13.62
CA LYS A 5 9.14 -10.67 12.27
C LYS A 5 9.29 -9.44 11.38
N ILE A 6 9.05 -8.24 11.90
CA ILE A 6 9.23 -7.02 11.10
C ILE A 6 10.71 -6.76 10.80
N ASP A 7 11.58 -6.96 11.76
CA ASP A 7 13.03 -6.83 11.56
C ASP A 7 13.56 -7.85 10.54
N THR A 8 13.02 -9.08 10.58
CA THR A 8 13.30 -10.11 9.59
C THR A 8 12.86 -9.67 8.18
N ILE A 9 11.64 -9.13 8.03
CA ILE A 9 11.14 -8.63 6.75
C ILE A 9 11.94 -7.42 6.25
N VAL A 10 12.29 -6.49 7.13
CA VAL A 10 13.16 -5.34 6.77
C VAL A 10 14.53 -5.83 6.27
N SER A 11 15.16 -6.76 6.99
CA SER A 11 16.45 -7.34 6.62
C SER A 11 16.36 -8.11 5.28
N LEU A 12 15.33 -8.95 5.13
CA LEU A 12 15.09 -9.68 3.88
C LEU A 12 14.84 -8.74 2.71
N SER A 13 14.02 -7.70 2.92
CA SER A 13 13.69 -6.71 1.89
C SER A 13 14.93 -6.00 1.35
N LYS A 14 15.83 -5.57 2.25
CA LYS A 14 17.11 -4.95 1.87
C LYS A 14 18.01 -5.94 1.12
N ARG A 15 18.20 -7.14 1.67
CA ARG A 15 19.09 -8.15 1.11
C ARG A 15 18.62 -8.67 -0.25
N ARG A 16 17.31 -8.78 -0.47
CA ARG A 16 16.72 -9.31 -1.70
C ARG A 16 16.30 -8.25 -2.71
N GLY A 17 16.42 -6.99 -2.38
CA GLY A 17 16.11 -5.91 -3.31
C GLY A 17 14.63 -5.61 -3.46
N PHE A 18 13.87 -5.75 -2.37
CA PHE A 18 12.51 -5.22 -2.32
C PHE A 18 12.51 -3.72 -2.00
N VAL A 19 13.22 -3.32 -0.94
CA VAL A 19 13.22 -1.92 -0.48
C VAL A 19 14.59 -1.55 0.04
N TYR A 20 15.07 -0.36 -0.35
CA TYR A 20 16.34 0.22 0.09
C TYR A 20 16.12 1.54 0.83
N PRO A 21 17.02 1.93 1.75
CA PRO A 21 17.06 3.31 2.24
C PRO A 21 17.32 4.27 1.09
N CYS A 22 16.48 5.31 0.96
CA CYS A 22 16.70 6.33 -0.05
C CYS A 22 18.02 7.07 0.17
N SER A 23 18.80 7.29 -0.89
CA SER A 23 20.06 8.05 -0.86
C SER A 23 21.10 7.50 0.14
N GLU A 24 21.17 6.18 0.30
CA GLU A 24 22.01 5.51 1.32
C GLU A 24 23.48 5.91 1.21
N ILE A 25 24.01 6.14 0.00
CA ILE A 25 25.40 6.58 -0.24
C ILE A 25 25.74 7.95 0.40
N TYR A 26 24.74 8.74 0.75
CA TYR A 26 24.87 10.02 1.47
C TYR A 26 24.45 9.92 2.94
N GLY A 27 24.31 8.71 3.49
CA GLY A 27 23.85 8.47 4.85
C GLY A 27 22.34 8.25 4.98
N GLY A 28 21.62 8.25 3.87
CA GLY A 28 20.18 8.00 3.82
C GLY A 28 19.33 9.24 4.15
N GLN A 29 18.12 9.28 3.60
CA GLN A 29 17.09 10.25 3.93
C GLN A 29 16.09 9.61 4.89
N LYS A 30 15.88 10.22 6.06
CA LYS A 30 14.97 9.69 7.08
C LYS A 30 13.53 9.57 6.53
N ALA A 31 12.94 8.40 6.70
CA ALA A 31 11.58 8.08 6.26
C ALA A 31 11.35 8.19 4.74
N ALA A 32 12.39 7.99 3.98
CA ALA A 32 12.33 7.83 2.54
C ALA A 32 12.92 6.48 2.15
N TRP A 33 12.26 5.81 1.21
CA TRP A 33 12.60 4.48 0.78
C TRP A 33 12.48 4.35 -0.73
N ASP A 34 13.45 3.65 -1.33
CA ASP A 34 13.44 3.32 -2.74
C ASP A 34 12.99 1.85 -2.92
N TYR A 35 12.15 1.59 -3.90
CA TYR A 35 11.75 0.23 -4.25
C TYR A 35 12.75 -0.35 -5.23
N GLY A 36 13.42 -1.43 -4.81
CA GLY A 36 14.37 -2.15 -5.64
C GLY A 36 13.70 -3.01 -6.72
N PRO A 37 14.48 -3.79 -7.48
CA PRO A 37 13.95 -4.57 -8.62
C PRO A 37 12.77 -5.50 -8.27
N LEU A 38 12.83 -6.20 -7.13
CA LEU A 38 11.69 -7.04 -6.69
C LEU A 38 10.57 -6.20 -6.07
N GLY A 39 10.91 -5.08 -5.42
CA GLY A 39 9.93 -4.19 -4.81
C GLY A 39 9.05 -3.47 -5.81
N VAL A 40 9.63 -2.99 -6.91
CA VAL A 40 8.84 -2.34 -7.96
C VAL A 40 7.89 -3.33 -8.63
N GLU A 41 8.32 -4.56 -8.90
CA GLU A 41 7.46 -5.59 -9.48
C GLU A 41 6.30 -5.97 -8.54
N LEU A 42 6.58 -6.18 -7.23
CA LEU A 42 5.53 -6.45 -6.24
C LEU A 42 4.55 -5.27 -6.15
N LYS A 43 5.06 -4.05 -6.11
CA LYS A 43 4.26 -2.84 -6.05
C LYS A 43 3.35 -2.67 -7.27
N GLU A 44 3.87 -2.85 -8.47
CA GLU A 44 3.09 -2.75 -9.71
C GLU A 44 2.07 -3.89 -9.84
N ASN A 45 2.42 -5.11 -9.41
CA ASN A 45 1.46 -6.22 -9.35
C ASN A 45 0.31 -5.91 -8.38
N LEU A 46 0.60 -5.37 -7.20
CA LEU A 46 -0.40 -4.97 -6.21
C LEU A 46 -1.35 -3.91 -6.78
N LYS A 47 -0.80 -2.85 -7.39
CA LYS A 47 -1.57 -1.78 -8.04
C LYS A 47 -2.43 -2.32 -9.19
N ARG A 48 -1.89 -3.25 -9.99
CA ARG A 48 -2.64 -3.90 -11.08
C ARG A 48 -3.82 -4.70 -10.56
N GLN A 49 -3.66 -5.48 -9.46
CA GLN A 49 -4.75 -6.22 -8.85
C GLN A 49 -5.81 -5.29 -8.27
N TRP A 50 -5.41 -4.19 -7.63
CA TRP A 50 -6.34 -3.19 -7.13
C TRP A 50 -7.12 -2.54 -8.28
N TRP A 51 -6.44 -2.08 -9.33
CA TRP A 51 -7.07 -1.44 -10.49
C TRP A 51 -8.03 -2.38 -11.21
N ARG A 52 -7.63 -3.62 -11.36
CA ARG A 52 -8.50 -4.64 -11.95
C ARG A 52 -9.77 -4.83 -11.13
N TYR A 53 -9.65 -4.94 -9.81
CA TYR A 53 -10.77 -5.17 -8.92
C TYR A 53 -11.69 -3.94 -8.82
N MET A 54 -11.11 -2.74 -8.70
CA MET A 54 -11.86 -1.50 -8.46
C MET A 54 -12.39 -0.86 -9.74
N VAL A 55 -11.71 -1.04 -10.88
CA VAL A 55 -12.02 -0.28 -12.11
C VAL A 55 -12.38 -1.23 -13.27
N THR A 56 -11.41 -2.04 -13.74
CA THR A 56 -11.59 -2.73 -15.02
C THR A 56 -12.58 -3.88 -15.00
N SER A 57 -12.86 -4.47 -13.85
CA SER A 57 -13.86 -5.54 -13.68
C SER A 57 -15.24 -5.01 -13.29
N ARG A 58 -15.45 -3.68 -13.36
CA ARG A 58 -16.69 -3.03 -12.92
C ARG A 58 -17.24 -2.10 -14.01
N GLU A 59 -18.55 -1.97 -14.04
CA GLU A 59 -19.25 -1.01 -14.92
C GLU A 59 -19.49 0.33 -14.24
N ASP A 60 -19.47 0.37 -12.91
CA ASP A 60 -19.83 1.51 -12.08
C ASP A 60 -18.64 2.34 -11.56
N VAL A 61 -17.41 2.01 -11.96
CA VAL A 61 -16.21 2.79 -11.59
C VAL A 61 -15.40 3.14 -12.82
N VAL A 62 -14.88 4.36 -12.86
CA VAL A 62 -13.96 4.87 -13.89
C VAL A 62 -12.66 5.36 -13.28
N GLY A 63 -11.61 5.42 -14.09
CA GLY A 63 -10.30 5.89 -13.65
C GLY A 63 -10.07 7.36 -13.92
N LEU A 64 -9.24 7.97 -13.08
CA LEU A 64 -8.70 9.33 -13.23
C LEU A 64 -7.22 9.33 -12.86
N ASP A 65 -6.44 10.21 -13.48
CA ASP A 65 -5.09 10.56 -13.05
C ASP A 65 -4.97 12.08 -13.00
N SER A 66 -5.12 12.67 -11.82
CA SER A 66 -5.03 14.12 -11.61
C SER A 66 -3.61 14.54 -11.27
N SER A 67 -3.30 15.81 -11.47
CA SER A 67 -1.99 16.41 -11.18
C SER A 67 -1.62 16.31 -9.69
N VAL A 68 -0.33 16.17 -9.40
CA VAL A 68 0.21 16.21 -8.02
C VAL A 68 0.11 17.61 -7.43
N ILE A 69 0.39 18.63 -8.26
CA ILE A 69 0.29 20.05 -7.88
C ILE A 69 -1.05 20.57 -8.41
N LEU A 70 -1.95 20.87 -7.49
CA LEU A 70 -3.25 21.47 -7.78
C LEU A 70 -3.21 22.97 -7.44
N ALA A 71 -4.22 23.71 -7.91
CA ALA A 71 -4.38 25.12 -7.53
C ALA A 71 -4.47 25.25 -5.99
N PRO A 72 -3.78 26.24 -5.38
CA PRO A 72 -3.78 26.40 -3.90
C PRO A 72 -5.19 26.53 -3.30
N GLU A 73 -6.13 27.06 -4.05
CA GLU A 73 -7.52 27.25 -3.66
C GLU A 73 -8.22 25.91 -3.36
N VAL A 74 -7.80 24.82 -3.98
CA VAL A 74 -8.30 23.46 -3.71
C VAL A 74 -8.05 23.09 -2.24
N TRP A 75 -6.85 23.39 -1.74
CA TRP A 75 -6.44 23.06 -0.37
C TRP A 75 -7.03 24.02 0.68
N VAL A 76 -7.35 25.24 0.25
CA VAL A 76 -8.12 26.18 1.09
C VAL A 76 -9.57 25.73 1.19
N ALA A 77 -10.21 25.40 0.06
CA ALA A 77 -11.61 24.98 0.01
C ALA A 77 -11.86 23.67 0.78
N SER A 78 -10.98 22.69 0.65
CA SER A 78 -11.07 21.41 1.37
C SER A 78 -10.72 21.51 2.87
N GLY A 79 -10.23 22.67 3.33
CA GLY A 79 -9.85 22.90 4.72
C GLY A 79 -8.43 22.47 5.09
N HIS A 80 -7.67 21.82 4.20
CA HIS A 80 -6.32 21.33 4.51
C HIS A 80 -5.36 22.44 4.96
N VAL A 81 -5.42 23.63 4.37
CA VAL A 81 -4.55 24.74 4.76
C VAL A 81 -4.82 25.18 6.20
N ALA A 82 -6.08 25.11 6.65
CA ALA A 82 -6.49 25.57 7.97
C ALA A 82 -6.35 24.50 9.07
N THR A 83 -6.61 23.22 8.75
CA THR A 83 -6.75 22.16 9.74
C THR A 83 -5.69 21.06 9.68
N PHE A 84 -4.98 20.93 8.54
CA PHE A 84 -3.98 19.89 8.38
C PHE A 84 -2.65 20.29 9.04
N SER A 85 -2.71 20.48 10.36
CA SER A 85 -1.57 20.83 11.18
C SER A 85 -1.64 20.10 12.52
N ASP A 86 -0.47 19.72 13.03
CA ASP A 86 -0.33 19.03 14.31
C ASP A 86 0.33 19.94 15.35
N PRO A 87 -0.08 19.90 16.63
CA PRO A 87 0.60 20.60 17.69
C PRO A 87 1.93 19.91 18.01
N LEU A 88 3.06 20.50 17.55
CA LEU A 88 4.39 19.99 17.75
C LEU A 88 5.04 20.57 19.00
N THR A 89 5.56 19.72 19.88
CA THR A 89 6.42 20.09 21.01
C THR A 89 7.77 19.41 20.95
N GLU A 90 8.80 20.04 21.54
CA GLU A 90 10.16 19.49 21.65
C GLU A 90 10.54 19.30 23.10
N CYS A 91 11.11 18.15 23.45
CA CYS A 91 11.72 17.95 24.76
C CYS A 91 13.05 18.73 24.84
N THR A 92 13.14 19.71 25.74
CA THR A 92 14.34 20.56 25.93
C THR A 92 15.58 19.80 26.46
N SER A 93 15.38 18.59 27.02
CA SER A 93 16.46 17.74 27.55
C SER A 93 17.08 16.81 26.51
N CYS A 94 16.29 16.26 25.58
CA CYS A 94 16.81 15.30 24.60
C CYS A 94 16.58 15.71 23.14
N HIS A 95 15.98 16.87 22.92
CA HIS A 95 15.69 17.47 21.62
C HIS A 95 14.86 16.59 20.66
N LYS A 96 14.14 15.59 21.22
CA LYS A 96 13.15 14.83 20.43
C LYS A 96 11.83 15.57 20.39
N ARG A 97 11.18 15.46 19.22
CA ARG A 97 9.92 16.12 18.91
C ARG A 97 8.77 15.11 18.98
N TYR A 98 7.63 15.59 19.44
CA TYR A 98 6.40 14.79 19.64
C TYR A 98 5.18 15.61 19.28
N ARG A 99 4.10 14.94 18.93
CA ARG A 99 2.77 15.57 18.93
C ARG A 99 2.32 15.74 20.35
N ALA A 100 1.90 16.94 20.71
CA ALA A 100 1.48 17.28 22.06
C ALA A 100 0.18 16.53 22.43
N ASP A 101 -0.79 16.47 21.52
CA ASP A 101 -2.03 15.75 21.68
C ASP A 101 -1.82 14.24 21.96
N HIS A 102 -0.94 13.57 21.23
CA HIS A 102 -0.63 12.14 21.48
C HIS A 102 0.05 11.91 22.84
N LEU A 103 0.85 12.86 23.32
CA LEU A 103 1.44 12.76 24.66
C LEU A 103 0.38 12.86 25.74
N GLU A 104 -0.60 13.75 25.57
CA GLU A 104 -1.71 13.96 26.50
C GLU A 104 -2.67 12.77 26.48
N GLU A 105 -3.02 12.24 25.30
CA GLU A 105 -3.81 11.01 25.15
C GLU A 105 -3.15 9.81 25.85
N ALA A 106 -1.85 9.56 25.61
CA ALA A 106 -1.13 8.48 26.25
C ALA A 106 -1.05 8.62 27.78
N TYR A 107 -1.02 9.86 28.28
CA TYR A 107 -1.11 10.12 29.71
C TYR A 107 -2.51 9.79 30.25
N GLU A 108 -3.55 10.21 29.56
CA GLU A 108 -4.95 9.95 29.95
C GLU A 108 -5.26 8.45 29.93
N GLU A 109 -4.85 7.72 28.91
CA GLU A 109 -4.99 6.26 28.83
C GLU A 109 -4.34 5.55 30.03
N LYS A 110 -3.18 6.03 30.46
CA LYS A 110 -2.42 5.44 31.57
C LYS A 110 -2.99 5.79 32.96
N HIS A 111 -3.56 6.99 33.11
CA HIS A 111 -3.96 7.52 34.44
C HIS A 111 -5.48 7.65 34.59
N GLY A 112 -6.27 7.38 33.53
CA GLY A 112 -7.73 7.48 33.53
C GLY A 112 -8.28 8.92 33.62
N LYS A 113 -7.41 9.93 33.40
CA LYS A 113 -7.78 11.35 33.43
C LYS A 113 -6.74 12.20 32.67
N PRO A 114 -7.16 13.30 32.05
CA PRO A 114 -6.22 14.21 31.37
C PRO A 114 -5.23 14.86 32.35
N PRO A 115 -4.08 15.33 31.87
CA PRO A 115 -3.09 16.03 32.69
C PRO A 115 -3.63 17.38 33.14
N VAL A 116 -3.47 17.72 34.43
CA VAL A 116 -4.01 18.95 35.02
C VAL A 116 -3.26 20.20 34.53
N ASN A 117 -1.95 20.11 34.39
CA ASN A 117 -1.09 21.20 33.94
C ASN A 117 -0.55 20.95 32.52
N GLY A 118 -1.28 20.21 31.66
CA GLY A 118 -0.89 19.89 30.31
C GLY A 118 0.48 19.21 30.25
N LEU A 119 1.32 19.61 29.29
CA LEU A 119 2.63 18.99 29.06
C LEU A 119 3.60 19.07 30.26
N ALA A 120 3.39 19.96 31.22
CA ALA A 120 4.20 20.05 32.44
C ALA A 120 4.07 18.82 33.36
N ASP A 121 2.96 18.09 33.26
CA ASP A 121 2.74 16.87 34.03
C ASP A 121 3.30 15.61 33.36
N LEU A 122 3.74 15.71 32.13
CA LEU A 122 4.15 14.57 31.29
C LEU A 122 5.65 14.26 31.42
N ASN A 123 5.97 12.98 31.35
CA ASN A 123 7.35 12.51 31.22
C ASN A 123 7.70 12.34 29.75
N CYS A 124 8.90 12.75 29.35
CA CYS A 124 9.38 12.51 27.99
C CYS A 124 9.52 11.00 27.73
N PRO A 125 8.88 10.44 26.68
CA PRO A 125 8.97 9.00 26.37
C PRO A 125 10.40 8.51 26.09
N ASN A 126 11.29 9.40 25.67
CA ASN A 126 12.67 9.03 25.34
C ASN A 126 13.65 9.15 26.52
N CYS A 127 13.61 10.24 27.29
CA CYS A 127 14.60 10.48 28.35
C CYS A 127 14.01 10.39 29.75
N GLY A 128 12.70 10.25 29.91
CA GLY A 128 12.02 10.13 31.20
C GLY A 128 11.87 11.43 31.99
N ASN A 129 12.48 12.55 31.56
CA ASN A 129 12.40 13.82 32.28
C ASN A 129 10.99 14.41 32.24
N LYS A 130 10.50 14.87 33.41
CA LYS A 130 9.16 15.44 33.55
C LYS A 130 9.15 16.94 33.22
N GLY A 131 8.08 17.41 32.54
CA GLY A 131 7.83 18.84 32.30
C GLY A 131 8.88 19.55 31.44
N THR A 132 9.54 18.82 30.55
CA THR A 132 10.64 19.35 29.73
C THR A 132 10.20 19.65 28.30
N PHE A 133 8.93 19.92 28.07
CA PHE A 133 8.41 20.20 26.74
C PHE A 133 8.26 21.70 26.48
N THR A 134 8.57 22.10 25.24
CA THR A 134 8.29 23.47 24.78
C THR A 134 6.81 23.72 24.59
N GLU A 135 6.38 24.98 24.53
CA GLU A 135 5.03 25.34 24.09
C GLU A 135 4.75 24.74 22.71
N PRO A 136 3.57 24.08 22.49
CA PRO A 136 3.21 23.51 21.23
C PRO A 136 3.14 24.57 20.12
N LYS A 137 3.73 24.27 18.98
CA LYS A 137 3.64 25.09 17.77
C LYS A 137 2.92 24.31 16.69
N GLN A 138 2.01 24.96 15.97
CA GLN A 138 1.35 24.33 14.82
C GLN A 138 2.35 24.01 13.74
N PHE A 139 2.38 22.76 13.36
CA PHE A 139 3.27 22.22 12.33
C PHE A 139 2.43 21.76 11.14
N SER A 140 2.60 22.41 9.99
CA SER A 140 1.86 22.06 8.78
C SER A 140 2.22 20.67 8.28
N GLY A 141 1.21 19.82 8.09
CA GLY A 141 1.33 18.54 7.42
C GLY A 141 1.47 18.65 5.90
N LEU A 142 1.17 19.84 5.32
CA LEU A 142 1.36 20.09 3.90
C LEU A 142 2.83 20.33 3.57
N LEU A 143 3.33 19.65 2.52
CA LEU A 143 4.58 20.01 1.87
C LEU A 143 4.32 21.08 0.81
N SER A 144 5.06 22.17 0.87
CA SER A 144 4.94 23.29 -0.06
C SER A 144 6.20 23.50 -0.88
N THR A 145 6.02 24.14 -2.03
CA THR A 145 7.08 24.62 -2.93
C THR A 145 6.66 25.97 -3.53
N HIS A 146 7.49 26.53 -4.38
CA HIS A 146 7.19 27.74 -5.13
C HIS A 146 7.19 27.44 -6.63
N LEU A 147 6.22 27.98 -7.36
CA LEU A 147 6.15 27.90 -8.81
C LEU A 147 6.52 29.25 -9.43
N GLY A 148 7.33 29.23 -10.49
CA GLY A 148 7.78 30.43 -11.17
C GLY A 148 9.10 30.99 -10.63
N PRO A 149 9.52 32.17 -11.09
CA PRO A 149 10.86 32.74 -10.83
C PRO A 149 10.99 33.43 -9.48
N THR A 150 9.88 33.73 -8.79
CA THR A 150 9.85 34.43 -7.51
C THR A 150 9.46 33.49 -6.36
N GLN A 151 9.92 33.80 -5.15
CA GLN A 151 9.55 33.07 -3.93
C GLN A 151 8.77 34.00 -3.00
N ASP A 152 7.56 34.37 -3.44
CA ASP A 152 6.61 35.18 -2.69
C ASP A 152 5.36 34.36 -2.31
N SER A 153 4.48 34.98 -1.56
CA SER A 153 3.23 34.32 -1.13
C SER A 153 2.30 33.92 -2.28
N GLY A 154 2.41 34.61 -3.42
CA GLY A 154 1.60 34.34 -4.60
C GLY A 154 2.13 33.17 -5.44
N SER A 155 3.36 32.73 -5.19
CA SER A 155 3.98 31.61 -5.93
C SER A 155 3.91 30.29 -5.16
N VAL A 156 3.35 30.27 -3.95
CA VAL A 156 3.23 29.05 -3.11
C VAL A 156 2.35 28.01 -3.78
N ALA A 157 2.86 26.79 -3.86
CA ALA A 157 2.13 25.62 -4.31
C ALA A 157 2.29 24.49 -3.31
N TYR A 158 1.31 23.61 -3.22
CA TYR A 158 1.33 22.46 -2.31
C TYR A 158 1.45 21.16 -3.10
N LEU A 159 2.25 20.23 -2.56
CA LEU A 159 2.21 18.85 -2.99
C LEU A 159 0.99 18.19 -2.33
N ARG A 160 0.15 17.54 -3.11
CA ARG A 160 -1.11 16.95 -2.61
C ARG A 160 -0.87 15.97 -1.44
N PRO A 161 -1.58 16.11 -0.30
CA PRO A 161 -1.50 15.18 0.83
C PRO A 161 -2.38 13.94 0.63
N GLU A 162 -3.28 13.95 -0.38
CA GLU A 162 -4.21 12.89 -0.75
C GLU A 162 -4.58 13.00 -2.23
N THR A 163 -5.12 11.93 -2.79
CA THR A 163 -5.56 11.91 -4.19
C THR A 163 -7.03 12.32 -4.35
N ALA A 164 -7.83 12.33 -3.27
CA ALA A 164 -9.26 12.60 -3.27
C ALA A 164 -9.65 13.94 -3.89
N GLN A 165 -8.95 15.03 -3.53
CA GLN A 165 -9.33 16.38 -3.97
C GLN A 165 -9.25 16.56 -5.49
N GLY A 166 -8.30 15.85 -6.14
CA GLY A 166 -8.24 15.81 -7.60
C GLY A 166 -9.47 15.13 -8.22
N ILE A 167 -10.08 14.18 -7.51
CA ILE A 167 -11.30 13.52 -7.96
C ILE A 167 -12.49 14.47 -7.83
N PHE A 168 -12.66 15.13 -6.68
CA PHE A 168 -13.79 16.03 -6.44
C PHE A 168 -13.81 17.20 -7.40
N THR A 169 -12.65 17.82 -7.67
CA THR A 169 -12.56 18.94 -8.60
C THR A 169 -12.83 18.56 -10.05
N ASN A 170 -12.69 17.29 -10.40
CA ASN A 170 -12.98 16.74 -11.73
C ASN A 170 -14.34 16.02 -11.83
N PHE A 171 -15.11 15.93 -10.74
CA PHE A 171 -16.37 15.17 -10.69
C PHE A 171 -17.29 15.49 -11.87
N GLY A 172 -17.62 16.75 -12.10
CA GLY A 172 -18.55 17.17 -13.16
C GLY A 172 -18.06 16.80 -14.57
N GLN A 173 -16.77 16.98 -14.84
CA GLN A 173 -16.17 16.65 -16.14
C GLN A 173 -16.16 15.13 -16.38
N VAL A 174 -15.74 14.36 -15.36
CA VAL A 174 -15.70 12.89 -15.45
C VAL A 174 -17.11 12.33 -15.60
N GLN A 175 -18.07 12.80 -14.81
CA GLN A 175 -19.47 12.39 -14.88
C GLN A 175 -20.06 12.60 -16.28
N GLN A 176 -19.85 13.79 -16.86
CA GLN A 176 -20.36 14.13 -18.19
C GLN A 176 -19.70 13.33 -19.30
N THR A 177 -18.37 13.25 -19.30
CA THR A 177 -17.61 12.58 -20.37
C THR A 177 -17.77 11.08 -20.36
N SER A 178 -17.86 10.47 -19.16
CA SER A 178 -18.09 9.03 -18.99
C SER A 178 -19.57 8.64 -19.03
N ARG A 179 -20.49 9.62 -19.03
CA ARG A 179 -21.95 9.44 -19.00
C ARG A 179 -22.42 8.57 -17.82
N LYS A 180 -21.72 8.65 -16.70
CA LYS A 180 -22.08 7.90 -15.49
C LYS A 180 -23.20 8.62 -14.74
N LYS A 181 -24.01 7.82 -14.05
CA LYS A 181 -25.05 8.28 -13.12
C LYS A 181 -24.73 7.72 -11.74
N PRO A 182 -24.94 8.46 -10.65
CA PRO A 182 -24.87 7.84 -9.32
C PRO A 182 -25.87 6.67 -9.17
N PRO A 183 -25.47 5.52 -8.57
CA PRO A 183 -24.17 5.33 -7.92
C PRO A 183 -23.05 5.01 -8.90
N PHE A 184 -21.91 5.74 -8.81
CA PHE A 184 -20.70 5.43 -9.54
C PHE A 184 -19.46 5.95 -8.83
N GLY A 185 -18.29 5.37 -9.12
CA GLY A 185 -17.02 5.74 -8.53
C GLY A 185 -16.01 6.32 -9.53
N ILE A 186 -15.11 7.15 -9.00
CA ILE A 186 -13.91 7.62 -9.70
C ILE A 186 -12.71 7.19 -8.88
N ALA A 187 -11.84 6.37 -9.47
CA ALA A 187 -10.68 5.79 -8.80
C ALA A 187 -9.38 6.38 -9.32
N GLN A 188 -8.41 6.53 -8.43
CA GLN A 188 -7.09 7.05 -8.74
C GLN A 188 -6.02 6.30 -7.97
N MET A 189 -4.85 6.14 -8.59
CA MET A 189 -3.62 5.77 -7.92
C MET A 189 -2.59 6.86 -8.17
N GLY A 190 -1.85 7.25 -7.13
CA GLY A 190 -0.81 8.26 -7.33
C GLY A 190 -0.04 8.62 -6.08
N LYS A 191 1.02 9.38 -6.28
CA LYS A 191 1.85 9.92 -5.21
C LYS A 191 1.08 10.95 -4.39
N SER A 192 1.26 10.85 -3.07
CA SER A 192 0.83 11.83 -2.07
C SER A 192 1.96 12.13 -1.10
N PHE A 193 1.88 13.29 -0.45
CA PHE A 193 2.98 13.83 0.34
C PHE A 193 2.45 14.40 1.66
N ARG A 194 3.00 13.91 2.78
CA ARG A 194 2.66 14.42 4.12
C ARG A 194 3.93 14.72 4.89
N ASN A 195 4.03 15.90 5.46
CA ASN A 195 5.17 16.32 6.26
C ASN A 195 5.10 15.68 7.66
N GLU A 196 5.31 14.37 7.72
CA GLU A 196 5.20 13.58 8.94
C GLU A 196 6.20 14.02 10.00
N ILE A 197 5.75 14.26 11.24
CA ILE A 197 6.58 14.61 12.40
C ILE A 197 7.35 13.38 12.88
N THR A 198 6.65 12.26 13.02
CA THR A 198 7.18 10.98 13.50
C THR A 198 7.08 9.89 12.43
N PRO A 199 7.78 10.04 11.31
CA PRO A 199 7.79 9.00 10.30
C PRO A 199 8.54 7.77 10.82
N GLY A 200 8.13 6.57 10.40
CA GLY A 200 8.78 5.36 10.86
C GLY A 200 8.08 4.08 10.48
N ASN A 201 8.52 3.00 11.14
CA ASN A 201 8.04 1.66 10.90
C ASN A 201 8.19 1.23 9.43
N PHE A 202 9.41 1.40 8.90
CA PHE A 202 9.76 1.03 7.53
C PHE A 202 8.89 1.79 6.51
N ILE A 203 8.27 1.10 5.54
CA ILE A 203 7.40 1.70 4.52
C ILE A 203 5.96 1.96 5.00
N PHE A 204 5.68 1.79 6.29
CA PHE A 204 4.35 2.02 6.86
C PHE A 204 3.98 3.51 6.93
N ARG A 205 4.92 4.37 7.37
CA ARG A 205 4.69 5.82 7.48
C ARG A 205 5.87 6.59 6.91
N THR A 206 5.69 7.12 5.71
CA THR A 206 6.69 7.84 4.92
C THR A 206 6.15 9.21 4.53
N ARG A 207 7.03 10.16 4.19
CA ARG A 207 6.60 11.51 3.75
C ARG A 207 6.12 11.54 2.32
N GLU A 208 6.65 10.66 1.48
CA GLU A 208 6.20 10.41 0.12
C GLU A 208 5.69 8.98 0.04
N PHE A 209 4.46 8.80 -0.44
CA PHE A 209 3.82 7.50 -0.56
C PHE A 209 2.90 7.45 -1.78
N GLU A 210 2.42 6.29 -2.14
CA GLU A 210 1.36 6.13 -3.16
C GLU A 210 0.07 5.72 -2.47
N GLN A 211 -1.04 6.34 -2.90
CA GLN A 211 -2.40 5.96 -2.53
C GLN A 211 -3.08 5.20 -3.68
N MET A 212 -3.98 4.33 -3.31
CA MET A 212 -5.03 3.72 -4.13
C MET A 212 -6.34 4.16 -3.50
N GLU A 213 -7.07 5.05 -4.14
CA GLU A 213 -8.22 5.75 -3.57
C GLU A 213 -9.36 5.81 -4.59
N MET A 214 -10.57 5.71 -4.13
CA MET A 214 -11.78 5.77 -4.95
C MET A 214 -12.87 6.54 -4.21
N GLU A 215 -13.47 7.51 -4.91
CA GLU A 215 -14.63 8.26 -4.43
C GLU A 215 -15.87 7.70 -5.11
N PHE A 216 -16.75 7.08 -4.33
CA PHE A 216 -17.98 6.47 -4.82
C PHE A 216 -19.16 7.38 -4.48
N PHE A 217 -19.77 7.94 -5.52
CA PHE A 217 -20.82 8.95 -5.45
C PHE A 217 -22.19 8.27 -5.41
N VAL A 218 -22.96 8.55 -4.36
CA VAL A 218 -24.26 7.93 -4.11
C VAL A 218 -25.33 8.98 -3.84
N LYS A 219 -26.60 8.59 -3.94
CA LYS A 219 -27.69 9.47 -3.52
C LYS A 219 -27.71 9.60 -1.99
N PRO A 220 -27.92 10.82 -1.44
CA PRO A 220 -28.13 10.99 -0.01
C PRO A 220 -29.23 10.07 0.54
N GLY A 221 -28.92 9.37 1.64
CA GLY A 221 -29.79 8.37 2.25
C GLY A 221 -29.52 6.92 1.80
N GLU A 222 -28.69 6.71 0.78
CA GLU A 222 -28.20 5.38 0.37
C GLU A 222 -26.77 5.12 0.87
N ASP A 223 -26.15 6.10 1.50
CA ASP A 223 -24.74 6.15 1.86
C ASP A 223 -24.32 5.05 2.87
N GLU A 224 -25.17 4.70 3.83
CA GLU A 224 -24.84 3.67 4.83
C GLU A 224 -24.78 2.27 4.21
N GLU A 225 -25.73 1.93 3.31
CA GLU A 225 -25.74 0.67 2.61
C GLU A 225 -24.52 0.54 1.68
N TRP A 226 -24.17 1.61 0.97
CA TRP A 226 -22.99 1.64 0.12
C TRP A 226 -21.68 1.59 0.90
N GLN A 227 -21.62 2.15 2.10
CA GLN A 227 -20.44 2.02 2.96
C GLN A 227 -20.24 0.56 3.39
N GLU A 228 -21.29 -0.13 3.86
CA GLU A 228 -21.21 -1.55 4.21
C GLU A 228 -20.81 -2.41 3.00
N TYR A 229 -21.36 -2.12 1.82
CA TYR A 229 -20.98 -2.79 0.59
C TYR A 229 -19.48 -2.64 0.30
N TRP A 230 -18.94 -1.41 0.35
CA TRP A 230 -17.53 -1.16 0.08
C TRP A 230 -16.62 -1.74 1.18
N MET A 231 -17.01 -1.70 2.42
CA MET A 231 -16.30 -2.40 3.49
C MET A 231 -16.13 -3.88 3.16
N GLN A 232 -17.21 -4.57 2.81
CA GLN A 232 -17.14 -5.98 2.43
C GLN A 232 -16.30 -6.22 1.17
N GLN A 233 -16.42 -5.37 0.15
CA GLN A 233 -15.60 -5.50 -1.07
C GLN A 233 -14.11 -5.35 -0.77
N ARG A 234 -13.72 -4.40 0.10
CA ARG A 234 -12.31 -4.21 0.45
C ARG A 234 -11.76 -5.39 1.25
N TRP A 235 -12.51 -5.89 2.21
CA TRP A 235 -12.15 -7.11 2.94
C TRP A 235 -11.93 -8.30 2.00
N ASN A 236 -12.87 -8.53 1.10
CA ASN A 236 -12.79 -9.62 0.13
C ASN A 236 -11.59 -9.50 -0.82
N TRP A 237 -11.15 -8.29 -1.13
CA TRP A 237 -9.98 -8.08 -1.97
C TRP A 237 -8.68 -8.54 -1.28
N TYR A 238 -8.49 -8.20 -0.02
CA TYR A 238 -7.32 -8.65 0.74
C TYR A 238 -7.30 -10.17 0.94
N THR A 239 -8.42 -10.74 1.37
CA THR A 239 -8.53 -12.19 1.58
C THR A 239 -8.42 -12.96 0.27
N GLY A 240 -8.99 -12.44 -0.82
CA GLY A 240 -8.89 -12.98 -2.17
C GLY A 240 -7.47 -13.00 -2.73
N LEU A 241 -6.56 -12.18 -2.19
CA LEU A 241 -5.12 -12.17 -2.49
C LEU A 241 -4.28 -12.93 -1.44
N GLY A 242 -4.93 -13.73 -0.59
CA GLY A 242 -4.29 -14.65 0.34
C GLY A 242 -3.94 -14.06 1.70
N MET A 243 -4.39 -12.84 2.03
CA MET A 243 -4.21 -12.29 3.38
C MET A 243 -5.10 -13.03 4.38
N ARG A 244 -4.55 -13.45 5.50
CA ARG A 244 -5.26 -14.25 6.50
C ARG A 244 -6.17 -13.37 7.35
N GLU A 245 -7.44 -13.77 7.46
CA GLU A 245 -8.46 -13.03 8.23
C GLU A 245 -8.07 -12.84 9.70
N GLU A 246 -7.39 -13.81 10.33
CA GLU A 246 -6.92 -13.72 11.70
C GLU A 246 -5.89 -12.61 11.96
N ASN A 247 -5.31 -12.05 10.90
CA ASN A 247 -4.37 -10.93 10.94
C ASN A 247 -5.04 -9.59 10.58
N MET A 248 -6.34 -9.58 10.33
CA MET A 248 -7.12 -8.39 10.03
C MET A 248 -8.28 -8.23 11.01
N ARG A 249 -8.74 -7.00 11.18
CA ARG A 249 -9.97 -6.69 11.89
C ARG A 249 -10.56 -5.39 11.40
N TRP A 250 -11.84 -5.17 11.66
CA TRP A 250 -12.45 -3.86 11.54
C TRP A 250 -12.23 -3.05 12.82
N PHE A 251 -11.88 -1.78 12.63
CA PHE A 251 -11.85 -0.79 13.69
C PHE A 251 -12.75 0.38 13.28
N GLU A 252 -13.81 0.59 14.01
CA GLU A 252 -14.73 1.71 13.79
C GLU A 252 -14.29 2.90 14.63
N HIS A 253 -14.11 4.05 13.99
CA HIS A 253 -13.68 5.26 14.69
C HIS A 253 -14.81 5.80 15.58
N PRO A 254 -14.53 6.11 16.86
CA PRO A 254 -15.51 6.79 17.70
C PRO A 254 -15.85 8.17 17.16
N GLN A 255 -17.08 8.62 17.36
CA GLN A 255 -17.64 9.84 16.76
C GLN A 255 -16.78 11.09 17.02
N GLU A 256 -16.19 11.20 18.21
CA GLU A 256 -15.34 12.31 18.64
C GLU A 256 -13.96 12.34 17.95
N LYS A 257 -13.56 11.25 17.29
CA LYS A 257 -12.29 11.13 16.55
C LYS A 257 -12.46 11.19 15.04
N LEU A 258 -13.68 11.36 14.54
CA LEU A 258 -13.93 11.48 13.11
C LEU A 258 -13.34 12.78 12.55
N SER A 259 -12.84 12.70 11.32
CA SER A 259 -12.49 13.89 10.55
C SER A 259 -13.73 14.77 10.34
N HIS A 260 -13.55 16.07 10.25
CA HIS A 260 -14.63 17.07 10.15
C HIS A 260 -15.58 16.87 8.94
N TYR A 261 -15.15 16.12 7.94
CA TYR A 261 -15.92 15.78 6.75
C TYR A 261 -16.62 14.42 6.83
N SER A 262 -16.33 13.61 7.84
CA SER A 262 -16.81 12.23 7.90
C SER A 262 -17.99 12.05 8.83
N LYS A 263 -19.03 11.37 8.33
CA LYS A 263 -20.17 10.89 9.13
C LYS A 263 -19.83 9.59 9.87
N ARG A 264 -19.05 8.70 9.23
CA ARG A 264 -18.59 7.42 9.75
C ARG A 264 -17.31 7.00 9.04
N THR A 265 -16.36 6.47 9.79
CA THR A 265 -15.11 5.89 9.24
C THR A 265 -14.86 4.54 9.91
N ALA A 266 -14.55 3.53 9.11
CA ALA A 266 -14.13 2.22 9.57
C ALA A 266 -12.84 1.83 8.85
N ASP A 267 -11.84 1.35 9.60
CA ASP A 267 -10.58 0.91 9.05
C ASP A 267 -10.48 -0.62 9.05
N ILE A 268 -9.95 -1.17 7.97
CA ILE A 268 -9.30 -2.48 8.05
C ILE A 268 -7.96 -2.26 8.73
N GLU A 269 -7.78 -2.79 9.92
CA GLU A 269 -6.48 -2.85 10.58
C GLU A 269 -5.82 -4.21 10.32
N TYR A 270 -4.49 -4.16 10.10
CA TYR A 270 -3.64 -5.34 10.02
C TYR A 270 -2.75 -5.45 11.26
N ARG A 271 -2.43 -6.68 11.65
CA ARG A 271 -1.63 -7.02 12.83
C ARG A 271 -0.14 -6.85 12.57
N PHE A 272 0.32 -5.61 12.40
CA PHE A 272 1.72 -5.27 12.11
C PHE A 272 2.68 -5.58 13.26
N ARG A 273 2.21 -5.47 14.50
CA ARG A 273 2.99 -5.71 15.73
C ARG A 273 4.20 -4.79 15.85
N PHE A 274 4.01 -3.51 15.61
CA PHE A 274 5.00 -2.48 15.89
C PHE A 274 5.22 -2.33 17.40
N GLY A 275 6.41 -1.86 17.83
CA GLY A 275 6.78 -1.73 19.24
C GLY A 275 5.91 -0.81 20.11
N GLY A 276 4.90 -0.15 19.55
CA GLY A 276 3.93 0.70 20.25
C GLY A 276 2.48 0.22 20.14
N GLY A 277 2.22 -0.87 19.41
CA GLY A 277 0.87 -1.40 19.22
C GLY A 277 0.85 -2.65 18.35
N GLU A 278 -0.17 -3.46 18.50
CA GLU A 278 -0.32 -4.72 17.76
C GLU A 278 -0.94 -4.47 16.38
N TRP A 279 -1.90 -3.56 16.30
CA TRP A 279 -2.70 -3.26 15.12
C TRP A 279 -2.33 -1.92 14.51
N GLY A 280 -2.52 -1.79 13.23
CA GLY A 280 -2.35 -0.54 12.49
C GLY A 280 -3.25 -0.49 11.28
N GLU A 281 -3.69 0.72 10.95
CA GLU A 281 -4.54 1.00 9.80
C GLU A 281 -3.89 0.50 8.50
N LEU A 282 -4.63 -0.32 7.75
CA LEU A 282 -4.25 -0.81 6.43
C LEU A 282 -5.01 -0.07 5.34
N GLU A 283 -6.32 0.07 5.50
CA GLU A 283 -7.20 0.77 4.57
C GLU A 283 -8.40 1.37 5.32
N GLY A 284 -8.71 2.63 5.06
CA GLY A 284 -9.90 3.30 5.58
C GLY A 284 -11.08 3.23 4.60
N VAL A 285 -12.29 3.16 5.13
CA VAL A 285 -13.55 3.33 4.37
C VAL A 285 -14.39 4.40 5.07
N ALA A 286 -14.38 5.61 4.51
CA ALA A 286 -15.06 6.77 5.09
C ALA A 286 -16.34 7.12 4.34
N ASN A 287 -17.36 7.55 5.07
CA ASN A 287 -18.52 8.24 4.55
C ASN A 287 -18.31 9.75 4.69
N ARG A 288 -17.95 10.41 3.60
CA ARG A 288 -17.59 11.84 3.56
C ARG A 288 -18.80 12.76 3.38
N THR A 289 -20.00 12.21 3.29
CA THR A 289 -21.22 12.94 2.94
C THR A 289 -21.06 13.75 1.63
N ASP A 290 -21.67 14.91 1.52
CA ASP A 290 -21.51 15.86 0.41
C ASP A 290 -20.48 16.97 0.69
N TYR A 291 -19.68 16.80 1.75
CA TYR A 291 -18.80 17.86 2.27
C TYR A 291 -17.89 18.45 1.18
N ASP A 292 -17.11 17.61 0.50
CA ASP A 292 -16.09 18.08 -0.47
C ASP A 292 -16.74 18.72 -1.70
N LEU A 293 -17.77 18.10 -2.30
CA LEU A 293 -18.47 18.66 -3.44
C LEU A 293 -19.13 20.00 -3.10
N THR A 294 -19.72 20.12 -1.91
CA THR A 294 -20.33 21.36 -1.44
C THR A 294 -19.27 22.42 -1.17
N ALA A 295 -18.13 22.08 -0.55
CA ALA A 295 -17.03 22.99 -0.27
C ALA A 295 -16.44 23.56 -1.58
N HIS A 296 -16.16 22.68 -2.56
CA HIS A 296 -15.63 23.10 -3.87
C HIS A 296 -16.66 23.89 -4.69
N SER A 297 -17.94 23.51 -4.67
CA SER A 297 -18.99 24.30 -5.32
C SER A 297 -19.05 25.72 -4.78
N LYS A 298 -19.02 25.86 -3.46
CA LYS A 298 -19.05 27.17 -2.79
C LYS A 298 -17.80 28.01 -3.09
N ALA A 299 -16.63 27.40 -3.06
CA ALA A 299 -15.37 28.12 -3.26
C ALA A 299 -15.14 28.52 -4.70
N SER A 300 -15.48 27.65 -5.66
CA SER A 300 -15.26 27.91 -7.09
C SER A 300 -16.41 28.63 -7.79
N GLY A 301 -17.61 28.63 -7.21
CA GLY A 301 -18.85 29.08 -7.87
C GLY A 301 -19.37 28.10 -8.93
N THR A 302 -18.76 26.91 -9.08
CA THR A 302 -19.20 25.89 -10.03
C THR A 302 -20.14 24.90 -9.35
N ASP A 303 -21.32 24.65 -9.93
CA ASP A 303 -22.29 23.68 -9.38
C ASP A 303 -21.80 22.25 -9.63
N LEU A 304 -21.44 21.53 -8.57
CA LEU A 304 -21.05 20.12 -8.57
C LEU A 304 -22.19 19.17 -8.15
N SER A 305 -23.43 19.65 -8.15
CA SER A 305 -24.59 18.80 -7.93
C SER A 305 -24.89 17.92 -9.15
N TYR A 306 -25.57 16.81 -8.93
CA TYR A 306 -26.07 15.92 -9.99
C TYR A 306 -27.58 16.18 -10.21
N PHE A 307 -28.01 16.22 -11.48
CA PHE A 307 -29.42 16.27 -11.86
C PHE A 307 -29.86 14.93 -12.42
N ASP A 308 -30.71 14.25 -11.68
CA ASP A 308 -31.35 13.00 -12.13
C ASP A 308 -32.53 13.34 -13.06
N GLN A 309 -32.33 13.15 -14.35
CA GLN A 309 -33.34 13.46 -15.38
C GLN A 309 -34.58 12.55 -15.26
N GLU A 310 -34.40 11.29 -14.82
CA GLU A 310 -35.50 10.31 -14.73
C GLU A 310 -36.46 10.67 -13.60
N LYS A 311 -35.91 11.15 -12.47
CA LYS A 311 -36.67 11.53 -11.28
C LYS A 311 -36.97 13.05 -11.22
N SER A 312 -36.40 13.83 -12.15
CA SER A 312 -36.44 15.31 -12.15
C SER A 312 -35.98 15.91 -10.81
N GLU A 313 -34.96 15.32 -10.22
CA GLU A 313 -34.45 15.65 -8.90
C GLU A 313 -32.99 16.12 -8.97
N ARG A 314 -32.63 17.14 -8.20
CA ARG A 314 -31.25 17.62 -8.07
C ARG A 314 -30.76 17.39 -6.66
N TYR A 315 -29.53 16.85 -6.52
CA TYR A 315 -28.87 16.65 -5.21
C TYR A 315 -27.37 16.72 -5.35
N THR A 316 -26.68 17.06 -4.27
CA THR A 316 -25.22 16.88 -4.17
C THR A 316 -24.97 15.44 -3.71
N PRO A 317 -24.25 14.60 -4.46
CA PRO A 317 -23.99 13.22 -4.07
C PRO A 317 -23.24 13.12 -2.74
N TYR A 318 -23.56 12.11 -1.95
CA TYR A 318 -22.73 11.66 -0.84
C TYR A 318 -21.61 10.79 -1.37
N VAL A 319 -20.52 10.70 -0.63
CA VAL A 319 -19.29 10.05 -1.06
C VAL A 319 -18.87 8.97 -0.07
N ILE A 320 -18.60 7.77 -0.59
CA ILE A 320 -17.95 6.69 0.13
C ILE A 320 -16.53 6.54 -0.40
N GLU A 321 -15.56 6.65 0.48
CA GLU A 321 -14.12 6.66 0.17
C GLU A 321 -13.41 5.44 0.75
N PRO A 322 -13.15 4.38 -0.03
CA PRO A 322 -12.09 3.42 0.28
C PRO A 322 -10.72 3.97 -0.13
N ALA A 323 -9.78 4.03 0.82
CA ALA A 323 -8.45 4.59 0.60
C ALA A 323 -7.36 3.76 1.27
N ALA A 324 -6.39 3.28 0.49
CA ALA A 324 -5.27 2.46 0.95
C ALA A 324 -3.92 3.04 0.53
N GLY A 325 -2.92 2.92 1.41
CA GLY A 325 -1.52 3.20 1.07
C GLY A 325 -0.84 1.98 0.45
N VAL A 326 -0.26 2.14 -0.76
CA VAL A 326 0.45 1.05 -1.46
C VAL A 326 1.57 0.47 -0.59
N GLY A 327 2.35 1.33 0.08
CA GLY A 327 3.44 0.89 0.96
C GLY A 327 2.95 0.08 2.17
N ARG A 328 1.84 0.49 2.80
CA ARG A 328 1.21 -0.26 3.91
C ARG A 328 0.70 -1.61 3.44
N ALA A 329 -0.04 -1.65 2.33
CA ALA A 329 -0.55 -2.89 1.74
C ALA A 329 0.59 -3.84 1.36
N MET A 330 1.65 -3.34 0.72
CA MET A 330 2.83 -4.13 0.41
C MET A 330 3.49 -4.71 1.66
N LEU A 331 3.65 -3.91 2.72
CA LEU A 331 4.23 -4.38 4.00
C LEU A 331 3.34 -5.46 4.65
N ALA A 332 2.03 -5.27 4.65
CA ALA A 332 1.09 -6.25 5.19
C ALA A 332 1.19 -7.60 4.44
N PHE A 333 1.19 -7.58 3.11
CA PHE A 333 1.35 -8.79 2.29
C PHE A 333 2.70 -9.47 2.53
N LEU A 334 3.80 -8.73 2.67
CA LEU A 334 5.12 -9.30 2.98
C LEU A 334 5.15 -9.96 4.37
N LEU A 335 4.56 -9.30 5.38
CA LEU A 335 4.46 -9.83 6.73
C LEU A 335 3.55 -11.06 6.80
N ASP A 336 2.46 -11.06 6.07
CA ASP A 336 1.50 -12.17 6.07
C ASP A 336 2.06 -13.39 5.33
N ALA A 337 2.69 -13.17 4.18
CA ALA A 337 3.23 -14.21 3.34
C ALA A 337 4.50 -14.88 3.90
N TYR A 338 5.27 -14.18 4.76
CA TYR A 338 6.50 -14.73 5.30
C TYR A 338 6.25 -15.89 6.27
N SER A 339 6.92 -17.00 6.02
CA SER A 339 6.92 -18.17 6.90
C SER A 339 8.28 -18.87 6.91
N GLU A 340 8.54 -19.61 7.96
CA GLU A 340 9.66 -20.53 8.05
C GLU A 340 9.13 -21.95 8.20
N ASP A 341 9.67 -22.87 7.43
CA ASP A 341 9.42 -24.31 7.52
C ASP A 341 10.74 -25.09 7.46
N GLU A 342 10.65 -26.40 7.45
CA GLU A 342 11.80 -27.28 7.27
C GLU A 342 11.68 -28.05 5.97
N ALA A 343 12.78 -28.15 5.24
CA ALA A 343 12.83 -28.89 4.00
C ALA A 343 14.16 -29.65 3.85
N PRO A 344 14.17 -30.81 3.19
CA PRO A 344 15.38 -31.57 2.98
C PRO A 344 16.33 -30.83 2.03
N ASN A 345 17.61 -30.84 2.38
CA ASN A 345 18.69 -30.44 1.47
C ASN A 345 19.03 -31.56 0.47
N ALA A 346 20.02 -31.35 -0.39
CA ALA A 346 20.46 -32.35 -1.38
C ALA A 346 20.98 -33.69 -0.75
N LYS A 347 21.26 -33.70 0.55
CA LYS A 347 21.69 -34.89 1.30
C LYS A 347 20.55 -35.52 2.13
N GLY A 348 19.32 -35.01 1.98
CA GLY A 348 18.16 -35.46 2.74
C GLY A 348 18.10 -34.95 4.21
N VAL A 349 19.02 -34.05 4.61
CA VAL A 349 19.01 -33.47 5.97
C VAL A 349 18.02 -32.32 5.99
N MET A 350 17.13 -32.30 7.00
CA MET A 350 16.18 -31.21 7.19
C MET A 350 16.90 -29.93 7.59
N GLU A 351 16.60 -28.85 6.87
CA GLU A 351 17.14 -27.50 7.11
C GLU A 351 16.00 -26.48 7.12
N LYS A 352 16.15 -25.45 7.92
CA LYS A 352 15.19 -24.32 7.92
C LYS A 352 15.12 -23.68 6.54
N ARG A 353 13.91 -23.38 6.11
CA ARG A 353 13.59 -22.71 4.86
C ARG A 353 12.73 -21.48 5.14
N ALA A 354 13.23 -20.30 4.72
CA ALA A 354 12.41 -19.08 4.65
C ALA A 354 11.63 -19.09 3.33
N VAL A 355 10.33 -18.83 3.41
CA VAL A 355 9.41 -18.86 2.26
C VAL A 355 8.51 -17.62 2.30
N MET A 356 8.45 -16.92 1.20
CA MET A 356 7.50 -15.84 0.99
C MET A 356 6.29 -16.40 0.21
N ARG A 357 5.21 -16.75 0.91
CA ARG A 357 4.00 -17.37 0.33
C ARG A 357 3.04 -16.35 -0.27
N LEU A 358 3.57 -15.48 -1.13
CA LEU A 358 2.76 -14.52 -1.87
C LEU A 358 1.79 -15.24 -2.82
N ASP A 359 0.59 -14.69 -2.96
CA ASP A 359 -0.31 -15.08 -4.06
C ASP A 359 0.47 -14.94 -5.40
N PRO A 360 0.35 -15.89 -6.33
CA PRO A 360 1.05 -15.82 -7.60
C PRO A 360 0.85 -14.51 -8.37
N ARG A 361 -0.33 -13.89 -8.22
CA ARG A 361 -0.64 -12.58 -8.83
C ARG A 361 0.22 -11.45 -8.28
N LEU A 362 0.65 -11.55 -7.01
CA LEU A 362 1.50 -10.56 -6.34
C LEU A 362 2.99 -10.86 -6.50
N ALA A 363 3.39 -12.12 -6.68
CA ALA A 363 4.78 -12.54 -6.76
C ALA A 363 5.59 -11.70 -7.77
N PRO A 364 6.75 -11.13 -7.39
CA PRO A 364 7.57 -10.32 -8.29
C PRO A 364 8.05 -11.09 -9.52
N VAL A 365 8.55 -12.30 -9.29
CA VAL A 365 8.96 -13.25 -10.33
C VAL A 365 7.91 -14.35 -10.37
N LYS A 366 7.37 -14.63 -11.56
CA LYS A 366 6.32 -15.65 -11.71
C LYS A 366 6.89 -17.05 -11.85
N VAL A 367 7.98 -17.16 -12.59
CA VAL A 367 8.65 -18.45 -12.85
C VAL A 367 10.16 -18.23 -12.87
N ALA A 368 10.89 -19.14 -12.23
CA ALA A 368 12.34 -19.21 -12.38
C ALA A 368 12.70 -20.41 -13.27
N VAL A 369 13.48 -20.19 -14.32
CA VAL A 369 13.98 -21.24 -15.20
C VAL A 369 15.43 -21.55 -14.84
N LEU A 370 15.67 -22.78 -14.41
CA LEU A 370 16.91 -23.21 -13.77
C LEU A 370 17.47 -24.45 -14.49
N PRO A 371 18.63 -24.40 -15.17
CA PRO A 371 19.28 -25.64 -15.60
C PRO A 371 19.73 -26.42 -14.35
N LEU A 372 19.62 -27.74 -14.35
CA LEU A 372 20.04 -28.61 -13.22
C LEU A 372 21.47 -28.31 -12.77
N SER A 373 22.34 -28.08 -13.72
CA SER A 373 23.72 -27.64 -13.51
C SER A 373 24.15 -26.67 -14.62
N ARG A 374 25.19 -25.88 -14.34
CA ARG A 374 25.83 -25.06 -15.37
C ARG A 374 26.57 -25.97 -16.35
N ASN A 375 25.92 -26.23 -17.48
CA ASN A 375 26.37 -27.21 -18.49
C ASN A 375 26.14 -26.64 -19.90
N PRO A 376 27.07 -26.86 -20.87
CA PRO A 376 26.92 -26.35 -22.23
C PRO A 376 25.67 -26.84 -22.98
N GLN A 377 25.10 -27.99 -22.60
CA GLN A 377 23.88 -28.52 -23.19
C GLN A 377 22.61 -27.99 -22.53
N LEU A 378 22.63 -27.86 -21.18
CA LEU A 378 21.44 -27.46 -20.41
C LEU A 378 21.23 -25.94 -20.35
N SER A 379 22.31 -25.15 -20.13
CA SER A 379 22.17 -23.69 -19.93
C SER A 379 21.59 -22.98 -21.16
N PRO A 380 22.01 -23.27 -22.42
CA PRO A 380 21.38 -22.65 -23.60
C PRO A 380 19.91 -23.01 -23.77
N LYS A 381 19.52 -24.28 -23.52
CA LYS A 381 18.12 -24.72 -23.62
C LYS A 381 17.26 -24.06 -22.56
N ALA A 382 17.73 -23.99 -21.31
CA ALA A 382 17.05 -23.29 -20.24
C ALA A 382 16.93 -21.78 -20.51
N LYS A 383 17.95 -21.15 -21.06
CA LYS A 383 17.95 -19.75 -21.45
C LYS A 383 16.95 -19.44 -22.58
N GLY A 384 16.86 -20.34 -23.57
CA GLY A 384 15.88 -20.28 -24.64
C GLY A 384 14.45 -20.31 -24.05
N LEU A 385 14.17 -21.33 -23.23
CA LEU A 385 12.86 -21.46 -22.55
C LEU A 385 12.52 -20.21 -21.70
N ALA A 386 13.50 -19.68 -20.97
CA ALA A 386 13.28 -18.45 -20.20
C ALA A 386 12.94 -17.24 -21.09
N THR A 387 13.55 -17.17 -22.29
CA THR A 387 13.25 -16.12 -23.28
C THR A 387 11.82 -16.24 -23.81
N ASP A 388 11.38 -17.45 -24.11
CA ASP A 388 10.03 -17.70 -24.60
C ASP A 388 8.96 -17.38 -23.54
N LEU A 389 9.17 -17.82 -22.31
CA LEU A 389 8.25 -17.56 -21.21
C LEU A 389 8.17 -16.07 -20.80
N ARG A 390 9.25 -15.28 -21.03
CA ARG A 390 9.26 -13.83 -20.76
C ARG A 390 8.28 -13.02 -21.60
N GLN A 391 7.79 -13.58 -22.68
CA GLN A 391 6.75 -12.92 -23.49
C GLN A 391 5.44 -12.75 -22.72
N ASN A 392 5.20 -13.58 -21.68
CA ASN A 392 3.96 -13.59 -20.92
C ASN A 392 4.14 -13.19 -19.45
N TRP A 393 5.29 -13.46 -18.84
CA TRP A 393 5.51 -13.29 -17.40
C TRP A 393 6.89 -12.75 -17.09
N ASN A 394 7.05 -12.19 -15.86
CA ASN A 394 8.38 -11.87 -15.33
C ASN A 394 9.11 -13.17 -14.95
N ILE A 395 10.17 -13.49 -15.67
CA ILE A 395 10.93 -14.74 -15.58
C ILE A 395 12.35 -14.45 -15.12
N GLU A 396 12.80 -15.17 -14.10
CA GLU A 396 14.22 -15.21 -13.72
C GLU A 396 14.91 -16.44 -14.32
N PHE A 397 16.13 -16.25 -14.82
CA PHE A 397 17.04 -17.32 -15.22
C PHE A 397 18.26 -17.30 -14.30
N ASP A 398 18.60 -18.45 -13.70
CA ASP A 398 19.75 -18.56 -12.81
C ASP A 398 20.45 -19.91 -13.01
N ASP A 399 21.73 -19.88 -13.32
CA ASP A 399 22.60 -21.07 -13.44
C ASP A 399 23.78 -21.08 -12.44
N ALA A 400 23.76 -20.15 -11.44
CA ALA A 400 24.84 -19.96 -10.50
C ALA A 400 24.69 -20.80 -9.22
N GLY A 401 25.57 -21.77 -9.02
CA GLY A 401 25.59 -22.61 -7.82
C GLY A 401 24.71 -23.86 -7.92
N ALA A 402 24.58 -24.60 -6.82
CA ALA A 402 23.81 -25.83 -6.77
C ALA A 402 22.28 -25.56 -6.86
N ILE A 403 21.55 -26.44 -7.54
CA ILE A 403 20.09 -26.31 -7.79
C ILE A 403 19.28 -26.09 -6.50
N GLY A 404 19.59 -26.79 -5.42
CA GLY A 404 18.91 -26.63 -4.14
C GLY A 404 19.04 -25.20 -3.56
N ARG A 405 20.21 -24.56 -3.70
CA ARG A 405 20.40 -23.16 -3.28
C ARG A 405 19.61 -22.18 -4.15
N ARG A 406 19.47 -22.48 -5.43
CA ARG A 406 18.68 -21.68 -6.37
C ARG A 406 17.19 -21.77 -6.02
N TYR A 407 16.66 -22.95 -5.71
CA TYR A 407 15.29 -23.09 -5.20
C TYR A 407 15.07 -22.27 -3.93
N ARG A 408 16.03 -22.31 -2.96
CA ARG A 408 15.91 -21.51 -1.73
C ARG A 408 15.85 -20.00 -1.99
N ARG A 409 16.66 -19.51 -2.95
CA ARG A 409 16.59 -18.09 -3.36
C ARG A 409 15.21 -17.72 -3.90
N GLN A 410 14.60 -18.60 -4.69
CA GLN A 410 13.27 -18.39 -5.25
C GLN A 410 12.16 -18.49 -4.18
N ASP A 411 12.29 -19.43 -3.27
CA ASP A 411 11.37 -19.56 -2.13
C ASP A 411 11.36 -18.26 -1.28
N GLU A 412 12.53 -17.67 -0.99
CA GLU A 412 12.67 -16.44 -0.22
C GLU A 412 12.05 -15.20 -0.89
N ILE A 413 12.03 -15.12 -2.21
CA ILE A 413 11.47 -13.98 -2.94
C ILE A 413 10.02 -14.21 -3.38
N GLY A 414 9.49 -15.39 -3.13
CA GLY A 414 8.09 -15.71 -3.38
C GLY A 414 7.74 -16.18 -4.78
N THR A 415 8.71 -16.65 -5.57
CA THR A 415 8.47 -17.21 -6.90
C THR A 415 7.62 -18.49 -6.81
N PRO A 416 6.40 -18.54 -7.38
CA PRO A 416 5.50 -19.68 -7.20
C PRO A 416 5.97 -20.95 -7.90
N PHE A 417 6.66 -20.84 -9.04
CA PHE A 417 7.10 -21.99 -9.84
C PHE A 417 8.58 -21.89 -10.23
N CYS A 418 9.28 -23.02 -10.07
CA CYS A 418 10.63 -23.20 -10.64
C CYS A 418 10.58 -24.29 -11.71
N VAL A 419 11.05 -23.97 -12.90
CA VAL A 419 11.14 -24.89 -14.05
C VAL A 419 12.57 -25.31 -14.21
N THR A 420 12.84 -26.60 -14.02
CA THR A 420 14.19 -27.14 -14.12
C THR A 420 14.37 -27.88 -15.45
N VAL A 421 15.42 -27.48 -16.20
CA VAL A 421 15.92 -28.17 -17.39
C VAL A 421 17.06 -29.08 -16.95
N ASP A 422 16.88 -30.38 -17.11
CA ASP A 422 17.79 -31.44 -16.69
C ASP A 422 18.29 -32.27 -17.90
N PHE A 423 19.07 -33.32 -17.65
CA PHE A 423 19.58 -34.16 -18.72
C PHE A 423 18.47 -34.96 -19.41
N ASP A 424 17.47 -35.42 -18.66
CA ASP A 424 16.32 -36.13 -19.23
C ASP A 424 15.53 -35.24 -20.20
N THR A 425 15.57 -33.90 -20.01
CA THR A 425 14.96 -32.91 -20.93
C THR A 425 15.55 -32.99 -22.34
N LEU A 426 16.79 -33.48 -22.49
CA LEU A 426 17.43 -33.63 -23.80
C LEU A 426 16.84 -34.80 -24.59
N ASP A 427 16.33 -35.81 -23.88
CA ASP A 427 15.82 -37.06 -24.45
C ASP A 427 14.29 -37.05 -24.59
N ASP A 428 13.56 -36.57 -23.53
CA ASP A 428 12.11 -36.63 -23.45
C ASP A 428 11.36 -35.32 -23.81
N ASN A 429 12.15 -34.25 -24.08
CA ASN A 429 11.59 -32.91 -24.37
C ASN A 429 10.61 -32.39 -23.29
N ALA A 430 10.85 -32.74 -22.02
CA ALA A 430 10.05 -32.31 -20.89
C ALA A 430 10.92 -31.63 -19.81
N VAL A 431 10.31 -30.88 -18.92
CA VAL A 431 10.96 -30.15 -17.82
C VAL A 431 10.31 -30.50 -16.50
N THR A 432 11.06 -30.34 -15.41
CA THR A 432 10.52 -30.53 -14.07
C THR A 432 10.01 -29.19 -13.52
N VAL A 433 8.70 -29.10 -13.23
CA VAL A 433 8.09 -27.93 -12.59
C VAL A 433 7.97 -28.21 -11.09
N ARG A 434 8.58 -27.35 -10.26
CA ARG A 434 8.47 -27.39 -8.81
C ARG A 434 7.60 -26.25 -8.30
N GLU A 435 6.61 -26.59 -7.53
CA GLU A 435 5.75 -25.63 -6.82
C GLU A 435 6.41 -25.20 -5.49
N ARG A 436 6.39 -23.89 -5.19
CA ARG A 436 7.02 -23.29 -4.00
C ARG A 436 6.46 -23.84 -2.69
N ASP A 437 5.13 -23.89 -2.56
CA ASP A 437 4.47 -24.11 -1.27
C ASP A 437 4.48 -25.58 -0.84
N THR A 438 4.21 -26.49 -1.76
CA THR A 438 4.19 -27.93 -1.53
C THR A 438 5.51 -28.62 -1.79
N MET A 439 6.42 -27.96 -2.52
CA MET A 439 7.67 -28.53 -3.09
C MET A 439 7.43 -29.73 -4.03
N LYS A 440 6.19 -30.03 -4.40
CA LYS A 440 5.88 -31.05 -5.37
C LYS A 440 6.51 -30.72 -6.71
N GLN A 441 6.93 -31.77 -7.38
CA GLN A 441 7.55 -31.70 -8.70
C GLN A 441 6.75 -32.54 -9.69
N GLU A 442 6.48 -31.96 -10.84
CA GLU A 442 5.79 -32.61 -11.94
C GLU A 442 6.62 -32.53 -13.21
N ARG A 443 6.60 -33.60 -14.01
CA ARG A 443 7.23 -33.59 -15.33
C ARG A 443 6.23 -33.09 -16.37
N VAL A 444 6.60 -32.02 -17.09
CA VAL A 444 5.74 -31.33 -18.05
C VAL A 444 6.46 -31.21 -19.38
N SER A 445 5.82 -31.63 -20.49
CA SER A 445 6.36 -31.45 -21.83
C SER A 445 6.56 -29.97 -22.15
N LEU A 446 7.65 -29.65 -22.87
CA LEU A 446 7.94 -28.29 -23.33
C LEU A 446 6.82 -27.69 -24.17
N ASP A 447 6.10 -28.51 -24.95
CA ASP A 447 4.99 -28.08 -25.77
C ASP A 447 3.77 -27.65 -24.91
N GLN A 448 3.67 -28.14 -23.68
CA GLN A 448 2.57 -27.87 -22.77
C GLN A 448 2.92 -26.86 -21.65
N ILE A 449 4.19 -26.53 -21.47
CA ILE A 449 4.66 -25.76 -20.32
C ILE A 449 3.97 -24.39 -20.21
N GLN A 450 3.74 -23.73 -21.34
CA GLN A 450 3.12 -22.40 -21.35
C GLN A 450 1.65 -22.49 -20.93
N SER A 451 0.89 -23.46 -21.42
CA SER A 451 -0.53 -23.66 -21.01
C SER A 451 -0.63 -24.16 -19.57
N TYR A 452 0.30 -25.02 -19.14
CA TYR A 452 0.39 -25.49 -17.76
C TYR A 452 0.60 -24.34 -16.77
N LEU A 453 1.56 -23.48 -17.03
CA LEU A 453 1.83 -22.29 -16.20
C LEU A 453 0.69 -21.28 -16.31
N GLY A 454 0.15 -21.03 -17.51
CA GLY A 454 -0.94 -20.10 -17.76
C GLY A 454 -2.17 -20.42 -16.95
N SER A 455 -2.56 -21.70 -16.83
CA SER A 455 -3.70 -22.11 -16.01
C SER A 455 -3.52 -21.88 -14.50
N ARG A 456 -2.28 -21.78 -14.03
CA ARG A 456 -1.90 -21.60 -12.61
C ARG A 456 -1.54 -20.15 -12.27
N LEU A 457 -1.23 -19.35 -13.28
CA LEU A 457 -0.87 -17.94 -13.16
C LEU A 457 -1.98 -17.02 -13.69
N LEU A 458 -3.24 -17.45 -13.58
CA LEU A 458 -4.40 -16.65 -14.00
C LEU A 458 -4.48 -15.33 -13.26
N GLY A 459 -4.61 -14.24 -14.02
CA GLY A 459 -4.70 -12.89 -13.46
C GLY A 459 -3.34 -12.24 -13.12
N CYS A 460 -2.23 -12.90 -13.46
CA CYS A 460 -0.88 -12.35 -13.27
C CYS A 460 -0.48 -11.40 -14.40
#